data_2f594462a92bbfaad89e903e61a8b088
#
_entry.id   2f594462a92bbfaad89e903e61a8b088
#
_cell.length_a   1.000
_cell.length_b   1.000
_cell.length_c   1.000
_cell.angle_alpha   90.00
_cell.angle_beta   90.00
_cell.angle_gamma   90.00
#
_symmetry.space_group_name_H-M   'P 1'
#
loop_
_entity.id
_entity.type
_entity.pdbx_description
1 polymer ?
#
loop_
_entity_poly.entity_id
_entity_poly.type
_entity_poly.pdbx_seq_one_letter_code
_entity_poly.pdbx_strand_id
1 'polypeptide(L)'
;MASTLFTQNIVACVWDFDKTLIPDYMQVPLFRRYGVDEADFWAETNGLAENYRQRGYSIAPEISYLNHLLTYVLAGKMPGLNNKVLRECGADLQFYPGLPKFFESSRAWAQAKPDYVKHEIQLEHYVVSTGLAEMVRGSAIAPYLDAVWACEFIENPLRPGFLKQKEFPLEAAAEIAQIGVMIDNTTKTRAIFEINKGTNKNAAIDVNAKVSPEDRRIPLQNMIYIADGPSDVPSFSVVKQGGGKTYAVYNPAVRAEFEQNDRLRQAGRIDHYGPADYTDRSPTVNWLHLQVEKMFDRIVTDREAAVTSRMTRPPRHLNTSPEDEAARKAAQQPKQSSFLE
;
A
#
# COMPACT_ATOMS: atom_id res chain seq x y z
N MET A 1 15.36 2.01 -28.25
CA MET A 1 14.32 1.44 -27.36
C MET A 1 14.00 2.52 -26.33
N ALA A 2 12.72 2.86 -26.14
CA ALA A 2 12.35 3.76 -25.07
C ALA A 2 12.76 3.11 -23.73
N SER A 3 13.44 3.84 -22.86
CA SER A 3 13.72 3.37 -21.50
C SER A 3 12.38 3.26 -20.78
N THR A 4 12.15 2.15 -20.07
CA THR A 4 10.99 2.02 -19.19
C THR A 4 11.06 3.10 -18.11
N LEU A 5 9.90 3.67 -17.74
CA LEU A 5 9.81 4.74 -16.74
C LEU A 5 10.27 4.27 -15.34
N PHE A 6 10.02 3.00 -15.03
CA PHE A 6 10.38 2.37 -13.76
C PHE A 6 10.95 0.96 -13.95
N THR A 7 11.74 0.50 -12.99
CA THR A 7 12.44 -0.81 -13.04
C THR A 7 11.60 -1.98 -12.55
N GLN A 8 10.44 -1.74 -11.93
CA GLN A 8 9.52 -2.75 -11.38
C GLN A 8 10.15 -3.72 -10.37
N ASN A 9 11.17 -3.28 -9.64
CA ASN A 9 11.91 -4.06 -8.63
C ASN A 9 11.39 -3.86 -7.20
N ILE A 10 10.18 -3.36 -7.05
CA ILE A 10 9.59 -3.02 -5.76
C ILE A 10 8.42 -3.95 -5.47
N VAL A 11 8.35 -4.44 -4.24
CA VAL A 11 7.17 -5.06 -3.64
C VAL A 11 6.56 -4.08 -2.65
N ALA A 12 5.25 -3.89 -2.66
CA ALA A 12 4.54 -3.01 -1.76
C ALA A 12 3.64 -3.80 -0.80
N CYS A 13 3.78 -3.54 0.49
CA CYS A 13 2.78 -3.87 1.50
C CYS A 13 1.90 -2.64 1.72
N VAL A 14 0.62 -2.75 1.38
CA VAL A 14 -0.38 -1.69 1.52
C VAL A 14 -1.28 -2.05 2.69
N TRP A 15 -1.29 -1.20 3.70
CA TRP A 15 -1.92 -1.44 5.00
C TRP A 15 -3.14 -0.55 5.19
N ASP A 16 -4.24 -1.12 5.62
CA ASP A 16 -5.21 -0.38 6.40
C ASP A 16 -4.63 -0.07 7.79
N PHE A 17 -5.27 0.79 8.59
CA PHE A 17 -4.69 1.24 9.85
C PHE A 17 -5.47 0.78 11.08
N ASP A 18 -6.73 1.23 11.22
CA ASP A 18 -7.58 0.92 12.36
C ASP A 18 -7.91 -0.58 12.39
N LYS A 19 -7.82 -1.23 13.55
CA LYS A 19 -8.01 -2.67 13.72
C LYS A 19 -7.07 -3.56 12.90
N THR A 20 -6.21 -2.95 12.10
CA THR A 20 -5.19 -3.62 11.29
C THR A 20 -3.81 -3.50 11.94
N LEU A 21 -3.37 -2.30 12.25
CA LEU A 21 -2.09 -2.01 12.90
C LEU A 21 -2.25 -1.67 14.38
N ILE A 22 -3.40 -1.14 14.75
CA ILE A 22 -3.82 -0.82 16.13
C ILE A 22 -5.12 -1.58 16.47
N PRO A 23 -5.36 -1.93 17.74
CA PRO A 23 -6.53 -2.73 18.13
C PRO A 23 -7.86 -1.96 18.07
N ASP A 24 -7.82 -0.64 18.20
CA ASP A 24 -8.96 0.25 18.31
C ASP A 24 -9.02 1.23 17.12
N TYR A 25 -9.93 2.20 17.19
CA TYR A 25 -9.94 3.35 16.30
C TYR A 25 -8.89 4.38 16.73
N MET A 26 -8.22 5.00 15.77
CA MET A 26 -7.14 5.96 16.03
C MET A 26 -7.63 7.21 16.81
N GLN A 27 -8.93 7.50 16.84
CA GLN A 27 -9.48 8.65 17.53
C GLN A 27 -9.50 8.51 19.06
N VAL A 28 -9.25 7.32 19.62
CA VAL A 28 -9.27 7.07 21.07
C VAL A 28 -8.39 8.05 21.88
N PRO A 29 -7.10 8.31 21.52
CA PRO A 29 -6.31 9.31 22.23
C PRO A 29 -6.87 10.74 22.10
N LEU A 30 -7.47 11.07 20.97
CA LEU A 30 -8.12 12.37 20.75
C LEU A 30 -9.31 12.56 21.70
N PHE A 31 -10.19 11.57 21.79
CA PHE A 31 -11.35 11.61 22.70
C PHE A 31 -10.90 11.72 24.15
N ARG A 32 -9.88 10.95 24.55
CA ARG A 32 -9.29 11.03 25.90
C ARG A 32 -8.76 12.43 26.20
N ARG A 33 -8.08 13.08 25.26
CA ARG A 33 -7.52 14.43 25.42
C ARG A 33 -8.59 15.48 25.72
N TYR A 34 -9.76 15.36 25.09
CA TYR A 34 -10.85 16.32 25.22
C TYR A 34 -11.95 15.88 26.20
N GLY A 35 -11.82 14.73 26.85
CA GLY A 35 -12.84 14.18 27.75
C GLY A 35 -14.16 13.86 27.03
N VAL A 36 -14.09 13.48 25.75
CA VAL A 36 -15.25 13.04 24.98
C VAL A 36 -15.47 11.56 25.22
N ASP A 37 -16.71 11.17 25.48
CA ASP A 37 -17.07 9.76 25.55
C ASP A 37 -17.08 9.15 24.13
N GLU A 38 -16.33 8.08 23.96
CA GLU A 38 -16.19 7.43 22.66
C GLU A 38 -17.51 6.80 22.19
N ALA A 39 -18.23 6.15 23.07
CA ALA A 39 -19.50 5.48 22.74
C ALA A 39 -20.55 6.50 22.31
N ASP A 40 -20.64 7.62 23.02
CA ASP A 40 -21.55 8.73 22.68
C ASP A 40 -21.19 9.36 21.33
N PHE A 41 -19.90 9.65 21.08
CA PHE A 41 -19.45 10.19 19.80
C PHE A 41 -19.82 9.29 18.62
N TRP A 42 -19.57 7.98 18.75
CA TRP A 42 -19.88 7.05 17.66
C TRP A 42 -21.39 6.80 17.54
N ALA A 43 -22.15 6.80 18.64
CA ALA A 43 -23.61 6.72 18.59
C ALA A 43 -24.21 7.94 17.86
N GLU A 44 -23.74 9.15 18.16
CA GLU A 44 -24.12 10.37 17.46
C GLU A 44 -23.75 10.30 15.98
N THR A 45 -22.50 9.95 15.65
CA THR A 45 -22.00 9.84 14.29
C THR A 45 -22.84 8.87 13.46
N ASN A 46 -23.11 7.68 13.99
CA ASN A 46 -23.91 6.66 13.31
C ASN A 46 -25.39 7.09 13.15
N GLY A 47 -25.89 7.91 14.05
CA GLY A 47 -27.24 8.48 14.00
C GLY A 47 -27.40 9.61 12.96
N LEU A 48 -26.31 10.25 12.52
CA LEU A 48 -26.38 11.45 11.65
C LEU A 48 -27.09 11.16 10.33
N ALA A 49 -26.80 10.04 9.67
CA ALA A 49 -27.37 9.73 8.36
C ALA A 49 -28.90 9.67 8.40
N GLU A 50 -29.47 9.02 9.42
CA GLU A 50 -30.92 8.94 9.61
C GLU A 50 -31.53 10.30 9.97
N ASN A 51 -30.91 11.03 10.92
CA ASN A 51 -31.41 12.34 11.35
C ASN A 51 -31.40 13.36 10.21
N TYR A 52 -30.35 13.37 9.38
CA TYR A 52 -30.28 14.26 8.21
C TYR A 52 -31.26 13.86 7.11
N ARG A 53 -31.46 12.54 6.89
CA ARG A 53 -32.46 12.05 5.94
C ARG A 53 -33.87 12.53 6.27
N GLN A 54 -34.26 12.52 7.55
CA GLN A 54 -35.55 13.04 8.01
C GLN A 54 -35.71 14.55 7.76
N ARG A 55 -34.60 15.28 7.64
CA ARG A 55 -34.56 16.71 7.29
C ARG A 55 -34.38 16.97 5.79
N GLY A 56 -34.40 15.93 4.94
CA GLY A 56 -34.25 16.04 3.49
C GLY A 56 -32.80 16.12 3.00
N TYR A 57 -31.79 15.80 3.85
CA TYR A 57 -30.37 15.80 3.48
C TYR A 57 -29.84 14.36 3.39
N SER A 58 -28.84 14.16 2.53
CA SER A 58 -28.07 12.92 2.47
C SER A 58 -26.66 13.16 2.97
N ILE A 59 -26.15 12.23 3.79
CA ILE A 59 -24.75 12.20 4.22
C ILE A 59 -24.22 10.79 4.01
N ALA A 60 -23.00 10.66 3.50
CA ALA A 60 -22.33 9.39 3.37
C ALA A 60 -21.86 8.93 4.77
N PRO A 61 -22.25 7.72 5.23
CA PRO A 61 -21.91 7.24 6.57
C PRO A 61 -20.39 7.23 6.83
N GLU A 62 -19.61 6.85 5.82
CA GLU A 62 -18.16 6.65 5.92
C GLU A 62 -17.39 7.93 6.26
N ILE A 63 -17.99 9.10 6.00
CA ILE A 63 -17.36 10.40 6.21
C ILE A 63 -18.07 11.24 7.27
N SER A 64 -19.18 10.73 7.82
CA SER A 64 -19.99 11.49 8.78
C SER A 64 -19.17 11.88 10.01
N TYR A 65 -18.24 11.05 10.47
CA TYR A 65 -17.38 11.34 11.59
C TYR A 65 -16.47 12.56 11.38
N LEU A 66 -15.99 12.82 10.13
CA LEU A 66 -15.19 14.00 9.82
C LEU A 66 -16.00 15.29 10.05
N ASN A 67 -17.23 15.31 9.52
CA ASN A 67 -18.13 16.43 9.73
C ASN A 67 -18.51 16.57 11.22
N HIS A 68 -18.64 15.44 11.93
CA HIS A 68 -18.98 15.47 13.34
C HIS A 68 -17.84 16.01 14.21
N LEU A 69 -16.58 15.69 13.89
CA LEU A 69 -15.41 16.32 14.51
C LEU A 69 -15.40 17.84 14.31
N LEU A 70 -15.66 18.33 13.08
CA LEU A 70 -15.81 19.78 12.84
C LEU A 70 -16.95 20.39 13.66
N THR A 71 -18.05 19.66 13.84
CA THR A 71 -19.18 20.11 14.68
C THR A 71 -18.76 20.19 16.15
N TYR A 72 -17.97 19.24 16.64
CA TYR A 72 -17.44 19.28 18.01
C TYR A 72 -16.51 20.47 18.25
N VAL A 73 -15.67 20.80 17.26
CA VAL A 73 -14.84 22.02 17.31
C VAL A 73 -15.71 23.29 17.33
N LEU A 74 -16.65 23.40 16.40
CA LEU A 74 -17.57 24.55 16.33
C LEU A 74 -18.42 24.71 17.59
N ALA A 75 -18.78 23.61 18.25
CA ALA A 75 -19.53 23.61 19.51
C ALA A 75 -18.65 23.87 20.75
N GLY A 76 -17.33 24.10 20.56
CA GLY A 76 -16.38 24.31 21.67
C GLY A 76 -16.14 23.07 22.53
N LYS A 77 -16.46 21.87 22.02
CA LYS A 77 -16.19 20.59 22.70
C LYS A 77 -14.77 20.09 22.51
N MET A 78 -14.11 20.53 21.43
CA MET A 78 -12.70 20.24 21.14
C MET A 78 -11.95 21.56 20.83
N PRO A 79 -11.80 22.47 21.82
CA PRO A 79 -11.17 23.76 21.60
C PRO A 79 -9.69 23.60 21.24
N GLY A 80 -9.24 24.35 20.24
CA GLY A 80 -7.84 24.31 19.77
C GLY A 80 -7.45 23.06 19.00
N LEU A 81 -8.40 22.21 18.59
CA LEU A 81 -8.11 21.04 17.76
C LEU A 81 -7.57 21.48 16.40
N ASN A 82 -6.36 21.07 16.10
CA ASN A 82 -5.64 21.35 14.86
C ASN A 82 -4.78 20.16 14.44
N ASN A 83 -4.13 20.23 13.28
CA ASN A 83 -3.30 19.15 12.75
C ASN A 83 -2.10 18.81 13.65
N LYS A 84 -1.56 19.80 14.36
CA LYS A 84 -0.50 19.57 15.36
C LYS A 84 -1.01 18.72 16.52
N VAL A 85 -2.19 19.03 17.04
CA VAL A 85 -2.85 18.25 18.11
C VAL A 85 -3.15 16.83 17.64
N LEU A 86 -3.63 16.65 16.41
CA LEU A 86 -3.85 15.32 15.83
C LEU A 86 -2.54 14.52 15.76
N ARG A 87 -1.45 15.17 15.35
CA ARG A 87 -0.13 14.53 15.28
C ARG A 87 0.41 14.15 16.67
N GLU A 88 0.20 14.99 17.68
CA GLU A 88 0.53 14.69 19.06
C GLU A 88 -0.27 13.47 19.58
N CYS A 89 -1.57 13.41 19.31
CA CYS A 89 -2.42 12.26 19.66
C CYS A 89 -1.96 10.97 18.93
N GLY A 90 -1.38 11.10 17.72
CA GLY A 90 -0.80 9.98 17.00
C GLY A 90 0.34 9.29 17.74
N ALA A 91 1.12 10.03 18.55
CA ALA A 91 2.20 9.49 19.36
C ALA A 91 1.71 8.58 20.50
N ASP A 92 0.46 8.73 20.93
CA ASP A 92 -0.15 7.96 22.03
C ASP A 92 -0.82 6.67 21.53
N LEU A 93 -0.81 6.39 20.22
CA LEU A 93 -1.42 5.19 19.66
C LEU A 93 -0.73 3.92 20.14
N GLN A 94 -1.53 2.95 20.53
CA GLN A 94 -1.08 1.62 20.94
C GLN A 94 -1.14 0.68 19.74
N PHE A 95 -0.01 0.07 19.42
CA PHE A 95 0.09 -0.84 18.28
C PHE A 95 -0.06 -2.30 18.70
N TYR A 96 -0.48 -3.14 17.76
CA TYR A 96 -0.45 -4.58 17.95
C TYR A 96 0.99 -5.09 18.20
N PRO A 97 1.13 -6.27 18.87
CA PRO A 97 2.44 -6.83 19.19
C PRO A 97 3.37 -6.92 17.97
N GLY A 98 4.64 -6.58 18.16
CA GLY A 98 5.66 -6.63 17.11
C GLY A 98 5.85 -5.33 16.33
N LEU A 99 4.90 -4.37 16.38
CA LEU A 99 5.05 -3.04 15.79
C LEU A 99 5.70 -2.06 16.77
N PRO A 100 6.51 -1.11 16.29
CA PRO A 100 6.90 -0.82 14.90
C PRO A 100 8.03 -1.70 14.36
N LYS A 101 8.69 -2.53 15.18
CA LYS A 101 9.88 -3.30 14.83
C LYS A 101 9.74 -4.14 13.55
N PHE A 102 8.56 -4.67 13.28
CA PHE A 102 8.27 -5.43 12.06
C PHE A 102 8.58 -4.63 10.79
N PHE A 103 8.20 -3.35 10.73
CA PHE A 103 8.46 -2.50 9.56
C PHE A 103 9.95 -2.32 9.30
N GLU A 104 10.75 -2.15 10.36
CA GLU A 104 12.20 -2.06 10.27
C GLU A 104 12.81 -3.37 9.80
N SER A 105 12.48 -4.48 10.46
CA SER A 105 13.05 -5.80 10.16
C SER A 105 12.65 -6.34 8.80
N SER A 106 11.42 -6.08 8.34
CA SER A 106 10.93 -6.58 7.05
C SER A 106 11.66 -5.96 5.85
N ARG A 107 12.13 -4.71 5.95
CA ARG A 107 12.95 -4.11 4.89
C ARG A 107 14.26 -4.88 4.65
N ALA A 108 14.79 -5.52 5.67
CA ALA A 108 16.00 -6.34 5.54
C ALA A 108 15.78 -7.61 4.68
N TRP A 109 14.54 -8.02 4.44
CA TRP A 109 14.26 -9.17 3.56
C TRP A 109 14.76 -8.96 2.13
N ALA A 110 14.77 -7.72 1.66
CA ALA A 110 15.34 -7.36 0.36
C ALA A 110 16.88 -7.50 0.28
N GLN A 111 17.53 -7.71 1.41
CA GLN A 111 18.98 -7.93 1.50
C GLN A 111 19.33 -9.40 1.80
N ALA A 112 18.34 -10.30 1.91
CA ALA A 112 18.54 -11.67 2.35
C ALA A 112 19.31 -12.54 1.34
N LYS A 113 19.25 -12.22 0.05
CA LYS A 113 19.93 -12.98 -1.02
C LYS A 113 20.77 -12.05 -1.90
N PRO A 114 21.95 -12.47 -2.38
CA PRO A 114 22.78 -11.66 -3.29
C PRO A 114 22.05 -11.20 -4.54
N ASP A 115 21.17 -12.03 -5.09
CA ASP A 115 20.39 -11.71 -6.29
C ASP A 115 19.39 -10.58 -6.05
N TYR A 116 18.83 -10.47 -4.84
CA TYR A 116 17.96 -9.36 -4.48
C TYR A 116 18.73 -8.02 -4.48
N VAL A 117 19.94 -8.03 -3.92
CA VAL A 117 20.83 -6.87 -3.92
C VAL A 117 21.27 -6.52 -5.33
N LYS A 118 21.69 -7.50 -6.14
CA LYS A 118 22.08 -7.34 -7.55
C LYS A 118 20.99 -6.69 -8.39
N HIS A 119 19.73 -7.03 -8.13
CA HIS A 119 18.57 -6.50 -8.85
C HIS A 119 17.92 -5.29 -8.16
N GLU A 120 18.56 -4.75 -7.11
CA GLU A 120 18.08 -3.56 -6.36
C GLU A 120 16.64 -3.71 -5.88
N ILE A 121 16.29 -4.92 -5.40
CA ILE A 121 14.93 -5.21 -4.93
C ILE A 121 14.65 -4.41 -3.66
N GLN A 122 13.43 -3.88 -3.56
CA GLN A 122 12.99 -3.06 -2.44
C GLN A 122 11.63 -3.53 -1.90
N LEU A 123 11.44 -3.37 -0.59
CA LEU A 123 10.15 -3.52 0.08
C LEU A 123 9.70 -2.15 0.57
N GLU A 124 8.52 -1.72 0.15
CA GLU A 124 7.90 -0.46 0.58
C GLU A 124 6.63 -0.71 1.37
N HIS A 125 6.35 0.17 2.34
CA HIS A 125 5.16 0.13 3.19
C HIS A 125 4.33 1.39 3.02
N TYR A 126 3.04 1.20 2.74
CA TYR A 126 2.08 2.26 2.51
C TYR A 126 0.87 2.11 3.42
N VAL A 127 0.37 3.19 3.97
CA VAL A 127 -0.89 3.20 4.71
C VAL A 127 -1.99 3.83 3.85
N VAL A 128 -3.14 3.16 3.78
CA VAL A 128 -4.35 3.64 3.11
C VAL A 128 -5.52 3.47 4.08
N SER A 129 -5.95 4.55 4.71
CA SER A 129 -6.91 4.53 5.82
C SER A 129 -8.06 5.50 5.61
N THR A 130 -9.22 5.19 6.15
CA THR A 130 -10.33 6.13 6.29
C THR A 130 -10.18 7.05 7.52
N GLY A 131 -9.13 6.84 8.33
CA GLY A 131 -8.80 7.66 9.49
C GLY A 131 -8.04 8.94 9.12
N LEU A 132 -7.35 9.53 10.10
CA LEU A 132 -6.73 10.86 10.00
C LEU A 132 -5.22 10.77 9.71
N ALA A 133 -4.79 11.38 8.60
CA ALA A 133 -3.40 11.33 8.14
C ALA A 133 -2.42 11.88 9.17
N GLU A 134 -2.77 12.96 9.87
CA GLU A 134 -1.89 13.57 10.86
C GLU A 134 -1.67 12.67 12.08
N MET A 135 -2.65 11.87 12.45
CA MET A 135 -2.46 10.87 13.52
C MET A 135 -1.52 9.75 13.07
N VAL A 136 -1.64 9.28 11.82
CA VAL A 136 -0.68 8.31 11.26
C VAL A 136 0.72 8.89 11.19
N ARG A 137 0.86 10.14 10.71
CA ARG A 137 2.15 10.86 10.62
C ARG A 137 2.80 11.15 11.97
N GLY A 138 2.00 11.25 13.05
CA GLY A 138 2.48 11.40 14.42
C GLY A 138 2.86 10.10 15.11
N SER A 139 2.51 8.97 14.54
CA SER A 139 2.62 7.65 15.17
C SER A 139 4.04 7.06 15.10
N ALA A 140 4.29 6.05 15.92
CA ALA A 140 5.57 5.36 15.99
C ALA A 140 5.99 4.65 14.69
N ILE A 141 5.04 4.35 13.79
CA ILE A 141 5.35 3.70 12.51
C ILE A 141 5.65 4.69 11.38
N ALA A 142 5.35 5.97 11.55
CA ALA A 142 5.51 6.98 10.51
C ALA A 142 6.89 6.99 9.82
N PRO A 143 8.04 6.82 10.54
CA PRO A 143 9.37 6.80 9.93
C PRO A 143 9.60 5.64 8.96
N TYR A 144 8.78 4.59 9.04
CA TYR A 144 8.91 3.39 8.23
C TYR A 144 7.97 3.36 7.03
N LEU A 145 7.11 4.37 6.85
CA LEU A 145 6.15 4.44 5.77
C LEU A 145 6.69 5.21 4.56
N ASP A 146 6.46 4.70 3.37
CA ASP A 146 6.85 5.34 2.11
C ASP A 146 5.85 6.40 1.65
N ALA A 147 4.57 6.26 2.03
CA ALA A 147 3.54 7.29 1.96
C ALA A 147 2.27 6.87 2.75
N VAL A 148 1.42 7.86 2.99
CA VAL A 148 0.14 7.72 3.71
C VAL A 148 -0.96 8.37 2.89
N TRP A 149 -2.05 7.66 2.65
CA TRP A 149 -3.33 8.17 2.15
C TRP A 149 -4.36 8.02 3.26
N ALA A 150 -4.82 9.12 3.77
CA ALA A 150 -5.86 9.18 4.80
C ALA A 150 -6.57 10.53 4.75
N CYS A 151 -7.59 10.73 5.58
CA CYS A 151 -8.34 11.96 5.61
C CYS A 151 -7.51 13.11 6.19
N GLU A 152 -7.65 14.30 5.64
CA GLU A 152 -6.93 15.50 6.08
C GLU A 152 -7.87 16.67 6.30
N PHE A 153 -7.57 17.46 7.32
CA PHE A 153 -8.26 18.71 7.58
C PHE A 153 -7.44 19.91 7.14
N ILE A 154 -8.13 20.98 6.74
CA ILE A 154 -7.56 22.29 6.45
C ILE A 154 -7.80 23.20 7.67
N GLU A 155 -6.72 23.79 8.15
CA GLU A 155 -6.72 24.96 9.05
C GLU A 155 -6.67 26.22 8.20
N ASN A 156 -7.18 27.34 8.70
CA ASN A 156 -7.11 28.62 8.00
C ASN A 156 -7.54 28.55 6.53
N PRO A 157 -8.80 28.19 6.22
CA PRO A 157 -9.24 28.10 4.84
C PRO A 157 -9.09 29.44 4.13
N LEU A 158 -8.62 29.39 2.88
CA LEU A 158 -8.42 30.58 2.06
C LEU A 158 -9.74 31.32 1.85
N ARG A 159 -9.75 32.62 2.13
CA ARG A 159 -10.94 33.48 1.97
C ARG A 159 -11.16 33.86 0.49
N PRO A 160 -12.38 34.15 0.08
CA PRO A 160 -12.66 34.70 -1.25
C PRO A 160 -11.76 35.89 -1.57
N GLY A 161 -11.22 35.92 -2.80
CA GLY A 161 -10.30 36.98 -3.24
C GLY A 161 -8.82 36.69 -2.94
N PHE A 162 -8.47 35.52 -2.42
CA PHE A 162 -7.09 35.12 -2.08
C PHE A 162 -6.10 35.25 -3.26
N LEU A 163 -6.54 35.07 -4.51
CA LEU A 163 -5.69 35.22 -5.70
C LEU A 163 -5.13 36.65 -5.87
N LYS A 164 -5.73 37.64 -5.22
CA LYS A 164 -5.30 39.03 -5.24
C LYS A 164 -4.45 39.41 -4.00
N GLN A 165 -4.31 38.53 -3.03
CA GLN A 165 -3.52 38.75 -1.81
C GLN A 165 -2.05 38.45 -2.09
N LYS A 166 -1.16 39.39 -1.72
CA LYS A 166 0.29 39.21 -1.88
C LYS A 166 0.93 38.43 -0.72
N GLU A 167 0.29 38.43 0.44
CA GLU A 167 0.76 37.76 1.65
C GLU A 167 -0.42 37.06 2.31
N PHE A 168 -0.17 35.82 2.77
CA PHE A 168 -1.10 35.06 3.58
C PHE A 168 -0.55 35.05 5.01
N PRO A 169 -1.16 35.78 5.97
CA PRO A 169 -0.78 35.62 7.35
C PRO A 169 -1.09 34.18 7.78
N LEU A 170 -0.05 33.40 8.05
CA LEU A 170 -0.19 32.12 8.73
C LEU A 170 -0.59 32.44 10.17
N GLU A 171 -1.88 32.40 10.47
CA GLU A 171 -2.34 32.47 11.85
C GLU A 171 -1.79 31.26 12.59
N ALA A 172 -0.97 31.50 13.61
CA ALA A 172 -0.45 30.44 14.44
C ALA A 172 -1.61 29.74 15.17
N ALA A 173 -1.70 28.42 15.03
CA ALA A 173 -2.63 27.54 15.78
C ALA A 173 -4.15 27.76 15.51
N ALA A 174 -4.54 27.90 14.26
CA ALA A 174 -5.96 27.83 13.91
C ALA A 174 -6.50 26.42 14.06
N GLU A 175 -7.78 26.33 14.40
CA GLU A 175 -8.50 25.06 14.49
C GLU A 175 -8.78 24.48 13.11
N ILE A 176 -9.01 23.17 13.05
CA ILE A 176 -9.52 22.51 11.84
C ILE A 176 -10.88 23.12 11.43
N ALA A 177 -11.04 23.44 10.16
CA ALA A 177 -12.21 24.17 9.68
C ALA A 177 -12.86 23.54 8.44
N GLN A 178 -12.12 22.79 7.63
CA GLN A 178 -12.62 22.15 6.43
C GLN A 178 -11.98 20.76 6.24
N ILE A 179 -12.68 19.89 5.52
CA ILE A 179 -12.12 18.62 5.06
C ILE A 179 -11.32 18.92 3.78
N GLY A 180 -10.03 18.62 3.80
CA GLY A 180 -9.12 18.78 2.65
C GLY A 180 -9.03 17.54 1.79
N VAL A 181 -8.88 16.38 2.45
CA VAL A 181 -8.84 15.06 1.79
C VAL A 181 -9.81 14.14 2.49
N MET A 182 -10.55 13.39 1.70
CA MET A 182 -11.50 12.40 2.17
C MET A 182 -11.21 11.05 1.52
N ILE A 183 -11.02 10.03 2.34
CA ILE A 183 -10.85 8.65 1.92
C ILE A 183 -12.01 7.84 2.48
N ASP A 184 -12.72 7.13 1.60
CA ASP A 184 -13.73 6.14 1.91
C ASP A 184 -13.32 4.75 1.42
N ASN A 185 -14.17 3.75 1.64
CA ASN A 185 -13.90 2.36 1.26
C ASN A 185 -13.64 2.19 -0.25
N THR A 186 -14.22 3.03 -1.09
CA THR A 186 -14.06 2.99 -2.56
C THR A 186 -12.84 3.78 -2.99
N THR A 187 -12.62 4.97 -2.43
CA THR A 187 -11.49 5.84 -2.78
C THR A 187 -10.15 5.29 -2.29
N LYS A 188 -10.12 4.35 -1.31
CA LYS A 188 -8.92 3.55 -1.01
C LYS A 188 -8.34 2.89 -2.29
N THR A 189 -9.18 2.48 -3.24
CA THR A 189 -8.71 1.88 -4.50
C THR A 189 -7.92 2.85 -5.37
N ARG A 190 -8.23 4.16 -5.31
CA ARG A 190 -7.46 5.19 -6.00
C ARG A 190 -6.02 5.23 -5.50
N ALA A 191 -5.79 5.13 -4.19
CA ALA A 191 -4.45 5.09 -3.62
C ALA A 191 -3.65 3.88 -4.17
N ILE A 192 -4.29 2.72 -4.33
CA ILE A 192 -3.66 1.53 -4.94
C ILE A 192 -3.20 1.84 -6.38
N PHE A 193 -4.02 2.54 -7.18
CA PHE A 193 -3.64 2.92 -8.54
C PHE A 193 -2.55 4.01 -8.55
N GLU A 194 -2.54 4.92 -7.60
CA GLU A 194 -1.48 5.92 -7.44
C GLU A 194 -0.13 5.25 -7.11
N ILE A 195 -0.12 4.27 -6.20
CA ILE A 195 1.06 3.44 -5.91
C ILE A 195 1.49 2.66 -7.17
N ASN A 196 0.52 2.02 -7.86
CA ASN A 196 0.78 1.23 -9.06
C ASN A 196 1.45 2.04 -10.17
N LYS A 197 0.93 3.24 -10.45
CA LYS A 197 1.45 4.11 -11.50
C LYS A 197 2.65 4.95 -11.06
N GLY A 198 2.88 5.11 -9.76
CA GLY A 198 3.97 5.91 -9.20
C GLY A 198 3.67 7.42 -9.16
N THR A 199 2.41 7.84 -9.19
CA THR A 199 2.01 9.24 -9.11
C THR A 199 2.47 9.89 -7.80
N ASN A 200 2.54 9.10 -6.74
CA ASN A 200 3.05 9.51 -5.42
C ASN A 200 4.57 9.80 -5.39
N LYS A 201 5.31 9.40 -6.42
CA LYS A 201 6.75 9.65 -6.55
C LYS A 201 7.08 10.57 -7.71
N ASN A 202 6.15 10.74 -8.66
CA ASN A 202 6.32 11.62 -9.82
C ASN A 202 5.00 12.34 -10.13
N ALA A 203 4.90 13.61 -9.74
CA ALA A 203 3.72 14.45 -9.93
C ALA A 203 3.36 14.72 -11.41
N ALA A 204 4.25 14.44 -12.36
CA ALA A 204 3.96 14.54 -13.78
C ALA A 204 3.07 13.39 -14.30
N ILE A 205 2.90 12.32 -13.50
CA ILE A 205 2.04 11.20 -13.86
C ILE A 205 0.64 11.44 -13.30
N ASP A 206 -0.35 11.65 -14.16
CA ASP A 206 -1.75 11.68 -13.74
C ASP A 206 -2.26 10.25 -13.47
N VAL A 207 -2.98 10.06 -12.37
CA VAL A 207 -3.59 8.75 -12.01
C VAL A 207 -4.56 8.25 -13.08
N ASN A 208 -5.21 9.14 -13.83
CA ASN A 208 -6.12 8.81 -14.93
C ASN A 208 -5.39 8.56 -16.26
N ALA A 209 -4.10 8.89 -16.36
CA ALA A 209 -3.34 8.63 -17.58
C ALA A 209 -3.26 7.12 -17.87
N LYS A 210 -3.30 6.76 -19.16
CA LYS A 210 -3.03 5.39 -19.59
C LYS A 210 -1.52 5.15 -19.49
N VAL A 211 -1.12 4.29 -18.54
CA VAL A 211 0.26 3.85 -18.34
C VAL A 211 0.37 2.39 -18.75
N SER A 212 1.29 2.09 -19.65
CA SER A 212 1.58 0.71 -20.09
C SER A 212 1.95 -0.18 -18.89
N PRO A 213 1.63 -1.49 -18.89
CA PRO A 213 2.01 -2.38 -17.80
C PRO A 213 3.50 -2.35 -17.45
N GLU A 214 4.37 -2.26 -18.45
CA GLU A 214 5.82 -2.21 -18.31
C GLU A 214 6.35 -0.89 -17.73
N ASP A 215 5.56 0.18 -17.80
CA ASP A 215 5.91 1.51 -17.27
C ASP A 215 5.32 1.79 -15.89
N ARG A 216 4.56 0.87 -15.32
CA ARG A 216 4.02 1.00 -13.96
C ARG A 216 5.13 0.86 -12.94
N ARG A 217 5.09 1.70 -11.90
CA ARG A 217 6.12 1.67 -10.85
C ARG A 217 6.08 0.38 -10.04
N ILE A 218 4.91 0.02 -9.53
CA ILE A 218 4.69 -1.21 -8.76
C ILE A 218 3.51 -1.95 -9.37
N PRO A 219 3.75 -2.99 -10.19
CA PRO A 219 2.66 -3.83 -10.72
C PRO A 219 1.79 -4.39 -9.60
N LEU A 220 0.48 -4.50 -9.81
CA LEU A 220 -0.43 -5.04 -8.79
C LEU A 220 -0.02 -6.44 -8.29
N GLN A 221 0.57 -7.26 -9.16
CA GLN A 221 1.12 -8.58 -8.79
C GLN A 221 2.29 -8.51 -7.80
N ASN A 222 2.88 -7.33 -7.59
CA ASN A 222 3.92 -7.05 -6.59
C ASN A 222 3.35 -6.38 -5.34
N MET A 223 2.04 -6.42 -5.12
CA MET A 223 1.40 -5.83 -3.96
C MET A 223 0.79 -6.88 -3.05
N ILE A 224 0.87 -6.61 -1.75
CA ILE A 224 0.10 -7.29 -0.71
C ILE A 224 -0.77 -6.24 -0.04
N TYR A 225 -2.08 -6.44 -0.03
CA TYR A 225 -3.03 -5.58 0.70
C TYR A 225 -3.43 -6.24 2.01
N ILE A 226 -3.25 -5.54 3.12
CA ILE A 226 -3.48 -6.05 4.47
C ILE A 226 -4.50 -5.16 5.18
N ALA A 227 -5.61 -5.73 5.69
CA ALA A 227 -6.67 -5.00 6.37
C ALA A 227 -7.44 -5.89 7.34
N ASP A 228 -8.34 -5.31 8.14
CA ASP A 228 -9.12 -6.05 9.13
C ASP A 228 -10.38 -6.73 8.55
N GLY A 229 -10.95 -6.22 7.43
CA GLY A 229 -12.18 -6.84 6.98
C GLY A 229 -13.02 -6.17 5.89
N PRO A 230 -14.35 -6.16 6.05
CA PRO A 230 -15.31 -5.90 4.97
C PRO A 230 -15.22 -4.51 4.32
N SER A 231 -14.78 -3.50 5.06
CA SER A 231 -14.60 -2.14 4.55
C SER A 231 -13.58 -2.10 3.40
N ASP A 232 -12.66 -3.07 3.35
CA ASP A 232 -11.56 -3.16 2.40
C ASP A 232 -11.81 -4.12 1.23
N VAL A 233 -13.02 -4.69 1.12
CA VAL A 233 -13.38 -5.61 0.03
C VAL A 233 -13.14 -5.01 -1.37
N PRO A 234 -13.42 -3.73 -1.67
CA PRO A 234 -13.05 -3.14 -2.95
C PRO A 234 -11.55 -3.18 -3.22
N SER A 235 -10.73 -2.84 -2.22
CA SER A 235 -9.27 -2.84 -2.30
C SER A 235 -8.71 -4.26 -2.45
N PHE A 236 -9.20 -5.22 -1.66
CA PHE A 236 -8.88 -6.63 -1.84
C PHE A 236 -9.17 -7.11 -3.27
N SER A 237 -10.33 -6.74 -3.80
CA SER A 237 -10.73 -7.14 -5.15
C SER A 237 -9.78 -6.60 -6.22
N VAL A 238 -9.41 -5.33 -6.15
CA VAL A 238 -8.48 -4.69 -7.10
C VAL A 238 -7.11 -5.36 -7.08
N VAL A 239 -6.53 -5.56 -5.89
CA VAL A 239 -5.20 -6.16 -5.77
C VAL A 239 -5.22 -7.62 -6.21
N LYS A 240 -6.21 -8.40 -5.79
CA LYS A 240 -6.35 -9.81 -6.14
C LYS A 240 -6.56 -10.02 -7.63
N GLN A 241 -7.44 -9.26 -8.27
CA GLN A 241 -7.67 -9.31 -9.73
C GLN A 241 -6.41 -8.93 -10.51
N GLY A 242 -5.59 -8.05 -9.96
CA GLY A 242 -4.29 -7.68 -10.52
C GLY A 242 -3.16 -8.69 -10.30
N GLY A 243 -3.44 -9.85 -9.70
CA GLY A 243 -2.45 -10.91 -9.41
C GLY A 243 -1.65 -10.70 -8.13
N GLY A 244 -1.95 -9.66 -7.35
CA GLY A 244 -1.37 -9.41 -6.02
C GLY A 244 -1.94 -10.36 -4.96
N LYS A 245 -1.57 -10.12 -3.72
CA LYS A 245 -2.02 -10.91 -2.56
C LYS A 245 -2.83 -10.08 -1.59
N THR A 246 -3.73 -10.75 -0.88
CA THR A 246 -4.61 -10.13 0.09
C THR A 246 -4.61 -10.91 1.39
N TYR A 247 -4.50 -10.19 2.49
CA TYR A 247 -4.43 -10.77 3.82
C TYR A 247 -5.35 -10.03 4.78
N ALA A 248 -6.24 -10.74 5.47
CA ALA A 248 -7.03 -10.13 6.52
C ALA A 248 -6.44 -10.44 7.89
N VAL A 249 -6.44 -9.45 8.79
CA VAL A 249 -6.04 -9.64 10.18
C VAL A 249 -7.25 -9.55 11.10
N TYR A 250 -7.15 -10.18 12.26
CA TYR A 250 -8.18 -10.12 13.30
C TYR A 250 -7.53 -9.99 14.68
N ASN A 251 -8.23 -9.36 15.61
CA ASN A 251 -7.84 -9.35 17.00
C ASN A 251 -8.05 -10.74 17.61
N PRO A 252 -7.00 -11.44 18.12
CA PRO A 252 -7.14 -12.79 18.66
C PRO A 252 -8.11 -12.90 19.84
N ALA A 253 -8.37 -11.80 20.54
CA ALA A 253 -9.35 -11.75 21.62
C ALA A 253 -10.82 -11.64 21.15
N VAL A 254 -11.05 -11.38 19.84
CA VAL A 254 -12.38 -11.10 19.28
C VAL A 254 -12.80 -12.19 18.28
N ARG A 255 -13.54 -13.18 18.78
CA ARG A 255 -14.00 -14.31 17.95
C ARG A 255 -14.81 -13.88 16.71
N ALA A 256 -15.60 -12.84 16.82
CA ALA A 256 -16.43 -12.34 15.70
C ALA A 256 -15.60 -11.87 14.51
N GLU A 257 -14.43 -11.27 14.74
CA GLU A 257 -13.50 -10.84 13.69
C GLU A 257 -12.87 -12.07 12.98
N PHE A 258 -12.48 -13.09 13.74
CA PHE A 258 -12.04 -14.36 13.17
C PHE A 258 -13.09 -14.96 12.24
N GLU A 259 -14.34 -15.10 12.71
CA GLU A 259 -15.46 -15.66 11.93
C GLU A 259 -15.77 -14.82 10.68
N GLN A 260 -15.64 -13.50 10.79
CA GLN A 260 -15.79 -12.57 9.66
C GLN A 260 -14.74 -12.83 8.58
N ASN A 261 -13.48 -12.96 8.96
CA ASN A 261 -12.37 -13.18 8.03
C ASN A 261 -12.42 -14.57 7.40
N ASP A 262 -12.88 -15.58 8.16
CA ASP A 262 -13.13 -16.91 7.60
C ASP A 262 -14.21 -16.87 6.50
N ARG A 263 -15.32 -16.15 6.73
CA ARG A 263 -16.34 -15.93 5.68
C ARG A 263 -15.79 -15.21 4.45
N LEU A 264 -14.94 -14.17 4.62
CA LEU A 264 -14.30 -13.49 3.50
C LEU A 264 -13.41 -14.44 2.68
N ARG A 265 -12.67 -15.31 3.35
CA ARG A 265 -11.84 -16.32 2.69
C ARG A 265 -12.69 -17.36 1.95
N GLN A 266 -13.73 -17.90 2.59
CA GLN A 266 -14.65 -18.85 1.96
C GLN A 266 -15.34 -18.26 0.72
N ALA A 267 -15.69 -16.96 0.78
CA ALA A 267 -16.24 -16.23 -0.35
C ALA A 267 -15.20 -15.87 -1.43
N GLY A 268 -13.94 -16.26 -1.26
CA GLY A 268 -12.86 -15.98 -2.21
C GLY A 268 -12.45 -14.51 -2.27
N ARG A 269 -12.84 -13.69 -1.28
CA ARG A 269 -12.52 -12.25 -1.26
C ARG A 269 -11.06 -11.99 -0.88
N ILE A 270 -10.49 -12.82 -0.03
CA ILE A 270 -9.11 -12.74 0.43
C ILE A 270 -8.36 -14.06 0.15
N ASP A 271 -7.01 -14.00 0.13
CA ASP A 271 -6.18 -15.18 -0.06
C ASP A 271 -5.92 -15.92 1.26
N HIS A 272 -5.72 -15.16 2.33
CA HIS A 272 -5.48 -15.72 3.66
C HIS A 272 -5.86 -14.73 4.77
N TYR A 273 -5.88 -15.21 6.02
CA TYR A 273 -6.07 -14.37 7.20
C TYR A 273 -5.31 -14.95 8.41
N GLY A 274 -5.07 -14.12 9.42
CA GLY A 274 -4.41 -14.52 10.66
C GLY A 274 -4.54 -13.46 11.76
N PRO A 275 -3.99 -13.75 12.95
CA PRO A 275 -4.02 -12.81 14.07
C PRO A 275 -3.26 -11.53 13.74
N ALA A 276 -3.72 -10.39 14.26
CA ALA A 276 -3.00 -9.13 14.24
C ALA A 276 -1.81 -9.17 15.23
N ASP A 277 -0.84 -10.02 14.92
CA ASP A 277 0.40 -10.23 15.66
C ASP A 277 1.57 -10.15 14.68
N TYR A 278 2.41 -9.13 14.87
CA TYR A 278 3.56 -8.82 14.02
C TYR A 278 4.89 -9.16 14.70
N THR A 279 4.84 -9.98 15.76
CA THR A 279 6.06 -10.51 16.39
C THR A 279 6.78 -11.49 15.45
N ASP A 280 8.08 -11.60 15.61
CA ASP A 280 8.90 -12.51 14.81
C ASP A 280 8.35 -13.94 14.88
N ARG A 281 8.24 -14.59 13.71
CA ARG A 281 7.69 -15.95 13.51
C ARG A 281 6.21 -16.12 13.86
N SER A 282 5.44 -15.07 14.11
CA SER A 282 4.00 -15.21 14.17
C SER A 282 3.42 -15.76 12.85
N PRO A 283 2.24 -16.40 12.86
CA PRO A 283 1.60 -16.89 11.65
C PRO A 283 1.48 -15.82 10.57
N THR A 284 1.13 -14.59 10.96
CA THR A 284 0.98 -13.44 10.05
C THR A 284 2.31 -13.05 9.43
N VAL A 285 3.37 -12.89 10.23
CA VAL A 285 4.71 -12.53 9.72
C VAL A 285 5.27 -13.63 8.83
N ASN A 286 5.12 -14.91 9.20
CA ASN A 286 5.56 -16.03 8.38
C ASN A 286 4.86 -16.05 7.00
N TRP A 287 3.55 -15.79 6.96
CA TRP A 287 2.83 -15.74 5.70
C TRP A 287 3.26 -14.56 4.84
N LEU A 288 3.36 -13.36 5.43
CA LEU A 288 3.81 -12.15 4.74
C LEU A 288 5.22 -12.35 4.16
N HIS A 289 6.16 -12.85 4.97
CA HIS A 289 7.53 -13.12 4.53
C HIS A 289 7.55 -14.07 3.34
N LEU A 290 6.82 -15.20 3.43
CA LEU A 290 6.74 -16.17 2.34
C LEU A 290 6.20 -15.54 1.04
N GLN A 291 5.18 -14.68 1.12
CA GLN A 291 4.64 -14.05 -0.09
C GLN A 291 5.59 -13.00 -0.67
N VAL A 292 6.22 -12.19 0.17
CA VAL A 292 7.24 -11.21 -0.24
C VAL A 292 8.42 -11.92 -0.90
N GLU A 293 8.94 -12.99 -0.30
CA GLU A 293 10.02 -13.79 -0.86
C GLU A 293 9.67 -14.36 -2.25
N LYS A 294 8.49 -14.94 -2.40
CA LYS A 294 7.99 -15.41 -3.71
C LYS A 294 7.91 -14.28 -4.75
N MET A 295 7.52 -13.09 -4.34
CA MET A 295 7.48 -11.93 -5.25
C MET A 295 8.90 -11.50 -5.63
N PHE A 296 9.83 -11.47 -4.70
CA PHE A 296 11.23 -11.16 -4.97
C PHE A 296 11.87 -12.18 -5.92
N ASP A 297 11.70 -13.47 -5.67
CA ASP A 297 12.23 -14.54 -6.53
C ASP A 297 11.65 -14.44 -7.96
N ARG A 298 10.35 -14.12 -8.10
CA ARG A 298 9.73 -13.88 -9.40
C ARG A 298 10.36 -12.68 -10.11
N ILE A 299 10.53 -11.54 -9.43
CA ILE A 299 11.15 -10.34 -10.01
C ILE A 299 12.55 -10.66 -10.53
N VAL A 300 13.37 -11.38 -9.76
CA VAL A 300 14.71 -11.83 -10.17
C VAL A 300 14.61 -12.68 -11.45
N THR A 301 13.76 -13.71 -11.43
CA THR A 301 13.57 -14.63 -12.55
C THR A 301 13.13 -13.89 -13.82
N ASP A 302 12.14 -13.02 -13.73
CA ASP A 302 11.61 -12.26 -14.86
C ASP A 302 12.68 -11.32 -15.47
N ARG A 303 13.49 -10.68 -14.62
CA ARG A 303 14.56 -9.79 -15.07
C ARG A 303 15.70 -10.53 -15.73
N GLU A 304 16.13 -11.67 -15.18
CA GLU A 304 17.18 -12.50 -15.78
C GLU A 304 16.73 -13.11 -17.12
N ALA A 305 15.48 -13.57 -17.19
CA ALA A 305 14.89 -14.02 -18.44
C ALA A 305 14.84 -12.91 -19.51
N ALA A 306 14.46 -11.67 -19.10
CA ALA A 306 14.45 -10.52 -19.99
C ALA A 306 15.85 -10.14 -20.51
N VAL A 307 16.88 -10.23 -19.68
CA VAL A 307 18.28 -10.03 -20.10
C VAL A 307 18.70 -11.12 -21.08
N THR A 308 18.45 -12.39 -20.75
CA THR A 308 18.80 -13.53 -21.61
C THR A 308 18.12 -13.46 -22.98
N SER A 309 16.84 -13.07 -23.02
CA SER A 309 16.08 -12.93 -24.27
C SER A 309 16.58 -11.79 -25.17
N ARG A 310 17.23 -10.78 -24.60
CA ARG A 310 17.83 -9.65 -25.33
C ARG A 310 19.27 -9.92 -25.79
N MET A 311 19.93 -10.94 -25.24
CA MET A 311 21.24 -11.38 -25.72
C MET A 311 21.05 -12.14 -27.03
N THR A 312 21.33 -11.48 -28.14
CA THR A 312 21.53 -12.18 -29.42
C THR A 312 22.69 -13.15 -29.25
N ARG A 313 22.53 -14.39 -29.71
CA ARG A 313 23.67 -15.32 -29.78
C ARG A 313 24.80 -14.58 -30.50
N PRO A 314 26.05 -14.62 -29.98
CA PRO A 314 27.19 -14.03 -30.70
C PRO A 314 27.20 -14.60 -32.11
N PRO A 315 27.53 -13.80 -33.15
CA PRO A 315 27.63 -14.32 -34.50
C PRO A 315 28.59 -15.51 -34.44
N ARG A 316 28.10 -16.69 -34.83
CA ARG A 316 28.96 -17.86 -34.94
C ARG A 316 29.99 -17.48 -35.98
N HIS A 317 31.26 -17.38 -35.58
CA HIS A 317 32.34 -17.25 -36.56
C HIS A 317 32.15 -18.35 -37.57
N LEU A 318 31.85 -17.89 -38.79
CA LEU A 318 31.92 -18.66 -40.01
C LEU A 318 31.82 -20.17 -39.77
N ASN A 319 30.58 -20.62 -39.81
CA ASN A 319 30.29 -21.91 -40.34
C ASN A 319 30.90 -23.12 -39.68
N THR A 320 30.11 -23.76 -39.01
CA THR A 320 29.92 -25.10 -39.50
C THR A 320 28.45 -25.38 -39.42
N SER A 321 27.75 -25.30 -40.53
CA SER A 321 26.53 -26.06 -40.64
C SER A 321 26.92 -27.53 -40.39
N PRO A 322 26.04 -28.37 -39.80
CA PRO A 322 26.33 -29.80 -39.68
C PRO A 322 26.78 -30.45 -41.00
N GLU A 323 26.36 -29.86 -42.12
CA GLU A 323 26.74 -30.25 -43.50
C GLU A 323 28.18 -29.86 -43.82
N ASP A 324 28.66 -28.67 -43.39
CA ASP A 324 30.05 -28.26 -43.60
C ASP A 324 31.03 -29.03 -42.70
N GLU A 325 30.65 -29.42 -41.48
CA GLU A 325 31.44 -30.32 -40.65
C GLU A 325 31.50 -31.72 -41.22
N ALA A 326 30.41 -32.25 -41.76
CA ALA A 326 30.36 -33.52 -42.44
C ALA A 326 31.24 -33.53 -43.71
N ALA A 327 31.17 -32.43 -44.52
CA ALA A 327 32.01 -32.26 -45.70
C ALA A 327 33.51 -32.15 -45.38
N ARG A 328 33.91 -31.46 -44.27
CA ARG A 328 35.30 -31.41 -43.79
C ARG A 328 35.80 -32.73 -43.28
N LYS A 329 34.96 -33.47 -42.52
CA LYS A 329 35.33 -34.83 -42.04
C LYS A 329 35.47 -35.80 -43.20
N ALA A 330 34.60 -35.71 -44.25
CA ALA A 330 34.72 -36.52 -45.46
C ALA A 330 35.98 -36.19 -46.26
N ALA A 331 36.37 -34.91 -46.32
CA ALA A 331 37.59 -34.46 -47.02
C ALA A 331 38.90 -34.83 -46.31
N GLN A 332 38.85 -35.11 -45.02
CA GLN A 332 40.01 -35.53 -44.17
C GLN A 332 40.20 -37.04 -44.06
N GLN A 333 39.32 -37.86 -44.62
CA GLN A 333 39.55 -39.27 -44.70
C GLN A 333 40.63 -39.59 -45.75
N PRO A 334 41.71 -40.29 -45.41
CA PRO A 334 42.74 -40.63 -46.39
C PRO A 334 42.12 -41.55 -47.45
N LYS A 335 42.27 -41.14 -48.73
CA LYS A 335 41.91 -42.01 -49.86
C LYS A 335 42.71 -43.32 -49.67
N GLN A 336 42.05 -44.41 -49.35
CA GLN A 336 42.64 -45.72 -49.48
C GLN A 336 43.02 -45.92 -50.94
N SER A 337 44.30 -45.86 -51.21
CA SER A 337 44.83 -46.31 -52.49
C SER A 337 44.66 -47.82 -52.59
N SER A 338 43.76 -48.29 -53.42
CA SER A 338 43.75 -49.67 -53.85
C SER A 338 44.98 -49.94 -54.71
N PHE A 339 45.97 -50.45 -54.07
CA PHE A 339 46.97 -51.19 -54.83
C PHE A 339 46.44 -52.62 -54.94
N LEU A 340 45.99 -52.96 -56.12
CA LEU A 340 45.98 -54.32 -56.62
C LEU A 340 46.17 -54.27 -58.09
N GLU A 341 47.35 -54.81 -58.51
CA GLU A 341 47.82 -55.31 -59.82
C GLU A 341 47.83 -54.38 -61.00
#